data_6b48b42c1e1f6d2df0782e01f818af2b
#
_entry.id   6b48b42c1e1f6d2df0782e01f818af2b
#
_cell.length_a   1.000
_cell.length_b   1.000
_cell.length_c   1.000
_cell.angle_alpha   90.00
_cell.angle_beta   90.00
_cell.angle_gamma   90.00
#
_symmetry.space_group_name_H-M   'P 1'
#
loop_
_entity.id
_entity.type
_entity.pdbx_description
1 polymer ?
#
loop_
_entity_poly.entity_id
_entity_poly.type
_entity_poly.pdbx_seq_one_letter_code
_entity_poly.pdbx_strand_id
1 'polypeptide(L)'
;MNEIAALFNNEEQDGADKLKKFLSEAETKYKLAFRDFIYKPSASVFEFFGWSTLIHLFKLDIFCSFHTHVRKFFKNKKLIQLMEFPVLFLGGSPQHIPGLYSLMNYAALQLGTWYPQGGFSKITEGMASLARELGVTIRTNEAVEKILVKDSKVTSIRTAKGEFFFDAVICSSDYAHSEQLLDKKNRNYTDEYWDKKTLSPSSLIFYLGINKKIKNLDHHNLFFDESLDKHSDEIYKTPRWPSKPLFYVCCPSKTDDSVAPYGHENMFVLMPIAPGMEDNETTREHYFNVLMKRLEHLTGERINDFIDFKKSYCINDFKADYNSYKGNAYGLANTLSQTAFLKPSLKNKKINNLFYCGQLTVPGPGVPPAIISGQVAAHELLKTFK
;
A
#
# COMPACT_ATOMS: atom_id res chain seq x y z
N MET A 1 -18.77 11.54 12.12
CA MET A 1 -19.88 10.69 11.61
C MET A 1 -21.15 11.45 11.29
N ASN A 2 -21.62 12.38 12.15
CA ASN A 2 -22.86 13.15 11.87
C ASN A 2 -22.75 13.98 10.58
N GLU A 3 -21.63 14.63 10.34
CA GLU A 3 -21.38 15.43 9.12
C GLU A 3 -21.36 14.55 7.86
N ILE A 4 -20.69 13.39 7.94
CA ILE A 4 -20.65 12.44 6.83
C ILE A 4 -22.06 11.90 6.52
N ALA A 5 -22.82 11.54 7.56
CA ALA A 5 -24.20 11.09 7.41
C ALA A 5 -25.10 12.16 6.77
N ALA A 6 -24.96 13.43 7.16
CA ALA A 6 -25.66 14.55 6.54
C ALA A 6 -25.29 14.71 5.06
N LEU A 7 -24.00 14.60 4.73
CA LEU A 7 -23.52 14.67 3.35
C LEU A 7 -24.13 13.53 2.50
N PHE A 8 -24.20 12.31 3.03
CA PHE A 8 -24.81 11.18 2.32
C PHE A 8 -26.32 11.37 2.09
N ASN A 9 -27.05 11.93 3.06
CA ASN A 9 -28.47 12.27 2.89
C ASN A 9 -28.70 13.36 1.86
N ASN A 10 -27.79 14.33 1.74
CA ASN A 10 -27.89 15.37 0.72
C ASN A 10 -27.70 14.85 -0.70
N GLU A 11 -26.91 13.81 -0.87
CA GLU A 11 -26.60 13.24 -2.20
C GLU A 11 -27.56 12.10 -2.59
N GLU A 12 -28.15 11.38 -1.64
CA GLU A 12 -29.04 10.24 -1.90
C GLU A 12 -30.10 10.06 -0.80
N GLN A 13 -31.34 9.75 -1.17
CA GLN A 13 -32.41 9.44 -0.23
C GLN A 13 -32.00 8.28 0.67
N ASP A 14 -32.23 8.41 1.99
CA ASP A 14 -31.85 7.45 3.04
C ASP A 14 -30.34 7.17 3.07
N GLY A 15 -29.51 8.09 2.55
CA GLY A 15 -28.07 7.93 2.43
C GLY A 15 -27.37 7.65 3.77
N ALA A 16 -27.78 8.30 4.85
CA ALA A 16 -27.24 8.08 6.20
C ALA A 16 -27.52 6.66 6.71
N ASP A 17 -28.76 6.15 6.53
CA ASP A 17 -29.12 4.80 6.97
C ASP A 17 -28.40 3.73 6.15
N LYS A 18 -28.25 3.96 4.85
CA LYS A 18 -27.47 3.09 3.96
C LYS A 18 -26.00 3.07 4.37
N LEU A 19 -25.40 4.22 4.70
CA LEU A 19 -24.04 4.32 5.20
C LEU A 19 -23.88 3.57 6.52
N LYS A 20 -24.80 3.76 7.47
CA LYS A 20 -24.78 3.06 8.75
C LYS A 20 -24.84 1.54 8.58
N LYS A 21 -25.69 1.05 7.69
CA LYS A 21 -25.80 -0.39 7.39
C LYS A 21 -24.51 -0.91 6.74
N PHE A 22 -23.99 -0.21 5.74
CA PHE A 22 -22.73 -0.56 5.08
C PHE A 22 -21.57 -0.64 6.09
N LEU A 23 -21.42 0.36 6.96
CA LEU A 23 -20.35 0.40 7.97
C LEU A 23 -20.50 -0.69 9.03
N SER A 24 -21.72 -1.07 9.41
CA SER A 24 -21.98 -2.20 10.34
C SER A 24 -21.53 -3.55 9.75
N GLU A 25 -21.79 -3.77 8.46
CA GLU A 25 -21.28 -4.95 7.76
C GLU A 25 -19.74 -4.90 7.64
N ALA A 26 -19.19 -3.73 7.32
CA ALA A 26 -17.76 -3.49 7.23
C ALA A 26 -17.04 -3.70 8.58
N GLU A 27 -17.64 -3.28 9.69
CA GLU A 27 -17.14 -3.52 11.05
C GLU A 27 -17.03 -5.01 11.35
N THR A 28 -18.05 -5.77 11.01
CA THR A 28 -18.05 -7.23 11.20
C THR A 28 -16.89 -7.87 10.43
N LYS A 29 -16.68 -7.47 9.18
CA LYS A 29 -15.55 -7.93 8.35
C LYS A 29 -14.21 -7.53 8.95
N TYR A 30 -14.09 -6.29 9.43
CA TYR A 30 -12.87 -5.80 10.08
C TYR A 30 -12.51 -6.64 11.31
N LYS A 31 -13.47 -6.84 12.24
CA LYS A 31 -13.25 -7.61 13.45
C LYS A 31 -12.86 -9.07 13.16
N LEU A 32 -13.53 -9.69 12.19
CA LEU A 32 -13.21 -11.07 11.77
C LEU A 32 -11.82 -11.15 11.12
N ALA A 33 -11.48 -10.21 10.24
CA ALA A 33 -10.18 -10.17 9.56
C ALA A 33 -9.02 -10.04 10.57
N PHE A 34 -9.14 -9.13 11.53
CA PHE A 34 -8.11 -8.91 12.54
C PHE A 34 -8.00 -10.06 13.55
N ARG A 35 -9.11 -10.66 13.95
CA ARG A 35 -9.11 -11.79 14.90
C ARG A 35 -8.56 -13.08 14.28
N ASP A 36 -9.00 -13.42 13.06
CA ASP A 36 -8.88 -14.77 12.53
C ASP A 36 -7.86 -14.91 11.37
N PHE A 37 -7.48 -13.83 10.70
CA PHE A 37 -6.76 -13.93 9.42
C PHE A 37 -5.45 -13.17 9.35
N ILE A 38 -5.39 -11.93 9.84
CA ILE A 38 -4.29 -11.00 9.53
C ILE A 38 -2.94 -11.44 10.10
N TYR A 39 -2.95 -12.20 11.20
CA TYR A 39 -1.73 -12.73 11.86
C TYR A 39 -1.39 -14.15 11.47
N LYS A 40 -2.11 -14.76 10.50
CA LYS A 40 -1.80 -16.11 10.04
C LYS A 40 -0.69 -16.09 8.99
N PRO A 41 0.24 -17.05 9.04
CA PRO A 41 1.32 -17.17 8.04
C PRO A 41 0.80 -17.53 6.65
N SER A 42 -0.46 -18.00 6.56
CA SER A 42 -1.11 -18.41 5.30
C SER A 42 -0.29 -19.45 4.52
N ALA A 43 0.37 -20.33 5.25
CA ALA A 43 1.22 -21.40 4.69
C ALA A 43 0.36 -22.52 4.05
N SER A 44 -0.88 -22.70 4.52
CA SER A 44 -1.78 -23.75 4.06
C SER A 44 -3.22 -23.27 4.01
N VAL A 45 -3.95 -23.76 3.02
CA VAL A 45 -5.42 -23.65 2.93
C VAL A 45 -6.11 -24.14 4.21
N PHE A 46 -5.59 -25.20 4.85
CA PHE A 46 -6.17 -25.77 6.06
C PHE A 46 -6.18 -24.83 7.27
N GLU A 47 -5.35 -23.79 7.28
CA GLU A 47 -5.40 -22.73 8.32
C GLU A 47 -6.74 -21.97 8.30
N PHE A 48 -7.47 -22.03 7.20
CA PHE A 48 -8.73 -21.32 6.97
C PHE A 48 -9.97 -22.27 7.05
N PHE A 49 -9.80 -23.56 7.25
CA PHE A 49 -10.87 -24.58 7.26
C PHE A 49 -11.33 -24.99 8.67
N GLY A 50 -11.37 -24.06 9.63
CA GLY A 50 -12.10 -24.28 10.88
C GLY A 50 -13.62 -24.14 10.65
N TRP A 51 -14.46 -24.94 11.35
CA TRP A 51 -15.94 -24.84 11.25
C TRP A 51 -16.45 -23.41 11.50
N SER A 52 -15.89 -22.71 12.46
CA SER A 52 -16.19 -21.29 12.72
C SER A 52 -15.79 -20.40 11.55
N THR A 53 -14.66 -20.67 10.90
CA THR A 53 -14.13 -19.91 9.78
C THR A 53 -14.98 -20.07 8.51
N LEU A 54 -15.48 -21.30 8.23
CA LEU A 54 -16.36 -21.56 7.08
C LEU A 54 -17.67 -20.78 7.15
N ILE A 55 -18.31 -20.71 8.31
CA ILE A 55 -19.52 -19.91 8.52
C ILE A 55 -19.23 -18.41 8.32
N HIS A 56 -18.06 -17.96 8.74
CA HIS A 56 -17.65 -16.57 8.59
C HIS A 56 -17.27 -16.20 7.15
N LEU A 57 -16.75 -17.14 6.35
CA LEU A 57 -16.41 -16.90 4.93
C LEU A 57 -17.60 -16.40 4.11
N PHE A 58 -18.81 -16.92 4.36
CA PHE A 58 -20.02 -16.44 3.69
C PHE A 58 -20.41 -15.01 4.10
N LYS A 59 -20.06 -14.58 5.32
CA LYS A 59 -20.32 -13.22 5.82
C LYS A 59 -19.26 -12.21 5.34
N LEU A 60 -18.15 -12.68 4.77
CA LEU A 60 -17.04 -11.85 4.37
C LEU A 60 -17.14 -11.31 2.92
N ASP A 61 -18.18 -11.65 2.17
CA ASP A 61 -18.37 -11.24 0.77
C ASP A 61 -17.10 -11.48 -0.11
N ILE A 62 -16.40 -12.59 0.13
CA ILE A 62 -15.14 -12.90 -0.58
C ILE A 62 -15.40 -13.12 -2.08
N PHE A 63 -16.53 -13.73 -2.42
CA PHE A 63 -16.92 -14.05 -3.79
C PHE A 63 -17.69 -12.92 -4.50
N CYS A 64 -18.02 -11.85 -3.81
CA CYS A 64 -18.64 -10.66 -4.35
C CYS A 64 -17.57 -9.61 -4.60
N SER A 65 -17.55 -8.96 -5.77
CA SER A 65 -16.63 -7.85 -5.99
C SER A 65 -17.01 -6.64 -5.14
N PHE A 66 -16.02 -5.84 -4.80
CA PHE A 66 -16.23 -4.59 -4.06
C PHE A 66 -17.18 -3.65 -4.81
N HIS A 67 -17.02 -3.54 -6.12
CA HIS A 67 -17.92 -2.85 -7.02
C HIS A 67 -19.38 -3.26 -6.85
N THR A 68 -19.65 -4.57 -6.89
CA THR A 68 -21.01 -5.10 -6.69
C THR A 68 -21.49 -4.87 -5.26
N HIS A 69 -20.62 -5.00 -4.26
CA HIS A 69 -20.96 -4.80 -2.86
C HIS A 69 -21.41 -3.36 -2.58
N VAL A 70 -20.64 -2.36 -3.02
CA VAL A 70 -20.96 -0.93 -2.83
C VAL A 70 -22.31 -0.58 -3.48
N ARG A 71 -22.58 -1.09 -4.67
CA ARG A 71 -23.81 -0.81 -5.43
C ARG A 71 -25.06 -1.50 -4.86
N LYS A 72 -24.95 -2.40 -3.91
CA LYS A 72 -26.08 -2.88 -3.13
C LYS A 72 -26.67 -1.79 -2.22
N PHE A 73 -25.83 -0.82 -1.82
CA PHE A 73 -26.21 0.24 -0.87
C PHE A 73 -26.45 1.58 -1.56
N PHE A 74 -25.59 1.95 -2.51
CA PHE A 74 -25.57 3.28 -3.09
C PHE A 74 -25.85 3.26 -4.59
N LYS A 75 -26.57 4.30 -5.08
CA LYS A 75 -26.88 4.52 -6.50
C LYS A 75 -26.25 5.79 -7.03
N ASN A 76 -26.06 6.81 -6.17
CA ASN A 76 -25.42 8.07 -6.54
C ASN A 76 -23.96 7.81 -6.93
N LYS A 77 -23.55 8.29 -8.08
CA LYS A 77 -22.18 8.06 -8.63
C LYS A 77 -21.08 8.61 -7.74
N LYS A 78 -21.29 9.78 -7.11
CA LYS A 78 -20.30 10.39 -6.20
C LYS A 78 -20.10 9.54 -4.95
N LEU A 79 -21.19 9.05 -4.35
CA LEU A 79 -21.13 8.18 -3.18
C LEU A 79 -20.46 6.84 -3.52
N ILE A 80 -20.80 6.25 -4.68
CA ILE A 80 -20.16 5.03 -5.15
C ILE A 80 -18.64 5.25 -5.29
N GLN A 81 -18.22 6.31 -5.95
CA GLN A 81 -16.83 6.64 -6.19
C GLN A 81 -16.08 6.89 -4.88
N LEU A 82 -16.71 7.62 -3.94
CA LEU A 82 -16.17 7.84 -2.59
C LEU A 82 -16.00 6.54 -1.82
N MET A 83 -16.94 5.60 -1.93
CA MET A 83 -16.85 4.33 -1.22
C MET A 83 -15.91 3.34 -1.89
N GLU A 84 -15.71 3.44 -3.20
CA GLU A 84 -14.83 2.55 -3.97
C GLU A 84 -13.35 2.96 -3.94
N PHE A 85 -13.03 4.25 -3.72
CA PHE A 85 -11.64 4.72 -3.82
C PHE A 85 -10.64 3.98 -2.92
N PRO A 86 -10.97 3.52 -1.69
CA PRO A 86 -9.99 2.87 -0.82
C PRO A 86 -9.35 1.62 -1.42
N VAL A 87 -9.99 0.97 -2.38
CA VAL A 87 -9.41 -0.21 -3.04
C VAL A 87 -8.23 0.11 -3.96
N LEU A 88 -8.06 1.37 -4.35
CA LEU A 88 -6.86 1.79 -5.09
C LEU A 88 -5.58 1.55 -4.26
N PHE A 89 -5.66 1.75 -2.94
CA PHE A 89 -4.55 1.47 -2.02
C PHE A 89 -4.29 -0.04 -1.82
N LEU A 90 -5.26 -0.89 -2.19
CA LEU A 90 -5.10 -2.35 -2.17
C LEU A 90 -4.49 -2.88 -3.48
N GLY A 91 -4.29 -1.99 -4.42
CA GLY A 91 -3.66 -2.29 -5.68
C GLY A 91 -4.53 -3.04 -6.67
N GLY A 92 -5.83 -2.78 -6.72
CA GLY A 92 -6.71 -3.39 -7.70
C GLY A 92 -7.92 -2.53 -8.06
N SER A 93 -8.61 -2.89 -9.13
CA SER A 93 -9.86 -2.22 -9.48
C SER A 93 -11.02 -2.74 -8.62
N PRO A 94 -12.04 -1.91 -8.35
CA PRO A 94 -13.22 -2.31 -7.57
C PRO A 94 -13.91 -3.58 -8.09
N GLN A 95 -13.81 -3.85 -9.40
CA GLN A 95 -14.39 -5.02 -10.06
C GLN A 95 -13.66 -6.34 -9.71
N HIS A 96 -12.36 -6.28 -9.36
CA HIS A 96 -11.53 -7.46 -9.13
C HIS A 96 -11.13 -7.64 -7.66
N ILE A 97 -11.37 -6.64 -6.81
CA ILE A 97 -11.13 -6.71 -5.37
C ILE A 97 -12.37 -7.30 -4.67
N PRO A 98 -12.19 -8.24 -3.72
CA PRO A 98 -13.31 -8.79 -2.93
C PRO A 98 -14.05 -7.76 -2.08
N GLY A 99 -15.36 -7.95 -1.90
CA GLY A 99 -16.22 -7.13 -1.03
C GLY A 99 -15.81 -7.15 0.45
N LEU A 100 -15.02 -8.13 0.86
CA LEU A 100 -14.33 -8.18 2.16
C LEU A 100 -13.63 -6.85 2.47
N TYR A 101 -13.00 -6.23 1.47
CA TYR A 101 -12.19 -5.03 1.66
C TYR A 101 -12.99 -3.75 1.97
N SER A 102 -14.34 -3.85 2.08
CA SER A 102 -15.15 -2.79 2.71
C SER A 102 -14.73 -2.51 4.15
N LEU A 103 -14.02 -3.44 4.80
CA LEU A 103 -13.37 -3.24 6.09
C LEU A 103 -12.48 -1.97 6.10
N MET A 104 -11.90 -1.56 4.95
CA MET A 104 -11.12 -0.33 4.82
C MET A 104 -11.97 0.93 5.03
N ASN A 105 -13.22 0.90 4.54
CA ASN A 105 -14.15 2.01 4.76
C ASN A 105 -14.48 2.16 6.25
N TYR A 106 -14.68 1.04 6.97
CA TYR A 106 -14.87 1.08 8.42
C TYR A 106 -13.64 1.66 9.12
N ALA A 107 -12.44 1.19 8.77
CA ALA A 107 -11.20 1.71 9.33
C ALA A 107 -11.05 3.22 9.08
N ALA A 108 -11.26 3.68 7.84
CA ALA A 108 -11.06 5.07 7.46
C ALA A 108 -12.14 6.02 8.05
N LEU A 109 -13.43 5.63 7.98
CA LEU A 109 -14.53 6.52 8.33
C LEU A 109 -14.95 6.42 9.81
N GLN A 110 -14.81 5.23 10.42
CA GLN A 110 -15.27 5.00 11.79
C GLN A 110 -14.15 5.02 12.82
N LEU A 111 -12.97 4.42 12.51
CA LEU A 111 -11.81 4.44 13.41
C LEU A 111 -10.95 5.68 13.21
N GLY A 112 -11.09 6.34 12.07
CA GLY A 112 -10.38 7.55 11.70
C GLY A 112 -9.04 7.32 11.05
N THR A 113 -8.54 8.39 10.44
CA THR A 113 -7.21 8.43 9.81
C THR A 113 -6.25 9.15 10.74
N TRP A 114 -5.14 8.51 11.08
CA TRP A 114 -4.17 9.00 12.06
C TRP A 114 -2.87 9.41 11.37
N TYR A 115 -2.32 10.51 11.82
CA TYR A 115 -1.04 11.05 11.34
C TYR A 115 -0.08 11.19 12.51
N PRO A 116 1.16 10.68 12.44
CA PRO A 116 2.16 10.87 13.50
C PRO A 116 2.70 12.31 13.46
N GLN A 117 2.66 13.00 14.58
CA GLN A 117 3.21 14.35 14.72
C GLN A 117 4.69 14.36 14.30
N GLY A 118 5.09 15.29 13.44
CA GLY A 118 6.44 15.38 12.87
C GLY A 118 6.64 14.51 11.63
N GLY A 119 5.58 13.87 11.09
CA GLY A 119 5.63 13.09 9.85
C GLY A 119 5.84 11.60 10.04
N PHE A 120 5.62 10.84 8.97
CA PHE A 120 5.73 9.37 9.00
C PHE A 120 7.13 8.83 9.34
N SER A 121 8.19 9.61 9.14
CA SER A 121 9.54 9.26 9.59
C SER A 121 9.61 8.96 11.09
N LYS A 122 8.73 9.58 11.89
CA LYS A 122 8.67 9.36 13.35
C LYS A 122 8.32 7.92 13.73
N ILE A 123 7.56 7.21 12.90
CA ILE A 123 7.30 5.78 13.10
C ILE A 123 8.58 4.98 12.94
N THR A 124 9.32 5.20 11.85
CA THR A 124 10.59 4.49 11.60
C THR A 124 11.68 4.87 12.60
N GLU A 125 11.76 6.14 12.99
CA GLU A 125 12.67 6.60 14.04
C GLU A 125 12.38 5.92 15.38
N GLY A 126 11.11 5.88 15.79
CA GLY A 126 10.68 5.22 17.03
C GLY A 126 10.95 3.72 17.03
N MET A 127 10.65 3.02 15.92
CA MET A 127 10.96 1.60 15.79
C MET A 127 12.47 1.34 15.80
N ALA A 128 13.27 2.18 15.14
CA ALA A 128 14.73 2.04 15.13
C ALA A 128 15.34 2.32 16.51
N SER A 129 14.79 3.28 17.28
CA SER A 129 15.20 3.55 18.66
C SER A 129 14.94 2.33 19.53
N LEU A 130 13.70 1.82 19.52
CA LEU A 130 13.34 0.61 20.28
C LEU A 130 14.20 -0.60 19.88
N ALA A 131 14.48 -0.79 18.61
CA ALA A 131 15.34 -1.87 18.16
C ALA A 131 16.75 -1.77 18.76
N ARG A 132 17.35 -0.56 18.77
CA ARG A 132 18.67 -0.32 19.40
C ARG A 132 18.65 -0.55 20.91
N GLU A 133 17.61 -0.09 21.60
CA GLU A 133 17.41 -0.33 23.04
C GLU A 133 17.36 -1.83 23.38
N LEU A 134 16.80 -2.63 22.45
CA LEU A 134 16.78 -4.10 22.56
C LEU A 134 18.06 -4.78 22.07
N GLY A 135 19.13 -4.03 21.78
CA GLY A 135 20.43 -4.58 21.38
C GLY A 135 20.56 -4.91 19.89
N VAL A 136 19.61 -4.50 19.04
CA VAL A 136 19.70 -4.74 17.60
C VAL A 136 20.73 -3.80 16.97
N THR A 137 21.67 -4.35 16.20
CA THR A 137 22.62 -3.58 15.40
C THR A 137 22.00 -3.22 14.07
N ILE A 138 21.82 -1.91 13.81
CA ILE A 138 21.33 -1.37 12.53
C ILE A 138 22.52 -0.87 11.73
N ARG A 139 22.71 -1.43 10.54
CA ARG A 139 23.75 -1.02 9.58
C ARG A 139 23.10 -0.39 8.36
N THR A 140 23.41 0.85 8.09
CA THR A 140 22.99 1.60 6.90
C THR A 140 24.14 1.71 5.90
N ASN A 141 23.83 2.04 4.64
CA ASN A 141 24.79 2.12 3.54
C ASN A 141 25.60 0.82 3.37
N GLU A 142 24.90 -0.31 3.53
CA GLU A 142 25.46 -1.66 3.41
C GLU A 142 24.46 -2.61 2.76
N ALA A 143 24.38 -2.52 1.42
CA ALA A 143 23.50 -3.37 0.65
C ALA A 143 23.97 -4.83 0.68
N VAL A 144 23.02 -5.76 0.86
CA VAL A 144 23.28 -7.19 0.69
C VAL A 144 23.34 -7.52 -0.80
N GLU A 145 24.44 -8.11 -1.24
CA GLU A 145 24.68 -8.46 -2.64
C GLU A 145 24.38 -9.94 -2.92
N LYS A 146 24.56 -10.81 -1.90
CA LYS A 146 24.31 -12.25 -2.04
C LYS A 146 23.96 -12.89 -0.70
N ILE A 147 23.07 -13.90 -0.76
CA ILE A 147 22.76 -14.82 0.33
C ILE A 147 23.40 -16.17 0.00
N LEU A 148 24.29 -16.62 0.88
CA LEU A 148 25.05 -17.86 0.69
C LEU A 148 24.35 -19.02 1.40
N VAL A 149 24.20 -20.12 0.67
CA VAL A 149 23.42 -21.29 1.10
C VAL A 149 24.27 -22.54 1.00
N LYS A 150 24.32 -23.32 2.09
CA LYS A 150 24.93 -24.64 2.15
C LYS A 150 23.97 -25.59 2.85
N ASP A 151 23.82 -26.81 2.35
CA ASP A 151 23.01 -27.88 2.93
C ASP A 151 21.57 -27.43 3.30
N SER A 152 20.90 -26.73 2.37
CA SER A 152 19.55 -26.16 2.54
C SER A 152 19.41 -25.19 3.72
N LYS A 153 20.50 -24.52 4.12
CA LYS A 153 20.53 -23.47 5.13
C LYS A 153 21.29 -22.25 4.64
N VAL A 154 20.82 -21.05 4.96
CA VAL A 154 21.66 -19.85 4.86
C VAL A 154 22.78 -20.00 5.87
N THR A 155 23.99 -19.72 5.43
CA THR A 155 25.18 -19.67 6.30
C THR A 155 25.70 -18.26 6.51
N SER A 156 25.57 -17.42 5.49
CA SER A 156 26.09 -16.05 5.50
C SER A 156 25.41 -15.16 4.47
N ILE A 157 25.59 -13.86 4.62
CA ILE A 157 25.29 -12.86 3.60
C ILE A 157 26.59 -12.15 3.19
N ARG A 158 26.64 -11.69 1.94
CA ARG A 158 27.76 -10.90 1.42
C ARG A 158 27.31 -9.48 1.11
N THR A 159 28.15 -8.54 1.54
CA THR A 159 28.06 -7.12 1.21
C THR A 159 29.39 -6.65 0.62
N ALA A 160 29.49 -5.41 0.17
CA ALA A 160 30.76 -4.81 -0.25
C ALA A 160 31.82 -4.78 0.89
N LYS A 161 31.40 -4.86 2.17
CA LYS A 161 32.29 -4.83 3.34
C LYS A 161 32.78 -6.21 3.78
N GLY A 162 32.24 -7.29 3.21
CA GLY A 162 32.65 -8.66 3.51
C GLY A 162 31.49 -9.63 3.66
N GLU A 163 31.80 -10.78 4.27
CA GLU A 163 30.87 -11.86 4.51
C GLU A 163 30.53 -11.96 6.00
N PHE A 164 29.25 -12.06 6.32
CA PHE A 164 28.73 -12.10 7.69
C PHE A 164 27.90 -13.36 7.91
N PHE A 165 28.19 -14.09 8.97
CA PHE A 165 27.55 -15.37 9.29
C PHE A 165 26.34 -15.16 10.20
N PHE A 166 25.26 -15.89 9.93
CA PHE A 166 24.01 -15.82 10.69
C PHE A 166 23.32 -17.17 10.77
N ASP A 167 22.59 -17.40 11.86
CA ASP A 167 21.79 -18.61 12.07
C ASP A 167 20.53 -18.62 11.20
N ALA A 168 19.98 -17.44 10.88
CA ALA A 168 18.80 -17.28 10.02
C ALA A 168 18.75 -15.89 9.41
N VAL A 169 17.95 -15.75 8.34
CA VAL A 169 17.73 -14.48 7.62
C VAL A 169 16.24 -14.25 7.38
N ILE A 170 15.78 -13.02 7.64
CA ILE A 170 14.49 -12.51 7.19
C ILE A 170 14.74 -11.41 6.16
N CYS A 171 14.30 -11.60 4.92
CA CYS A 171 14.37 -10.58 3.88
C CYS A 171 13.14 -9.69 3.94
N SER A 172 13.34 -8.37 4.11
CA SER A 172 12.29 -7.35 4.07
C SER A 172 12.36 -6.44 2.85
N SER A 173 13.34 -6.64 1.97
CA SER A 173 13.39 -5.98 0.65
C SER A 173 12.29 -6.51 -0.28
N ASP A 174 12.12 -5.91 -1.46
CA ASP A 174 11.20 -6.44 -2.48
C ASP A 174 11.47 -7.95 -2.68
N TYR A 175 10.41 -8.76 -2.69
CA TYR A 175 10.55 -10.22 -2.71
C TYR A 175 11.25 -10.72 -3.96
N ALA A 176 10.90 -10.17 -5.14
CA ALA A 176 11.53 -10.55 -6.39
C ALA A 176 13.03 -10.21 -6.38
N HIS A 177 13.41 -9.05 -5.80
CA HIS A 177 14.80 -8.69 -5.58
C HIS A 177 15.48 -9.62 -4.57
N SER A 178 14.86 -9.90 -3.42
CA SER A 178 15.41 -10.82 -2.41
C SER A 178 15.74 -12.20 -3.01
N GLU A 179 14.93 -12.70 -3.93
CA GLU A 179 15.20 -13.96 -4.62
C GLU A 179 16.37 -13.88 -5.61
N GLN A 180 16.64 -12.70 -6.17
CA GLN A 180 17.82 -12.50 -7.03
C GLN A 180 19.14 -12.54 -6.24
N LEU A 181 19.11 -12.32 -4.93
CA LEU A 181 20.26 -12.49 -4.05
C LEU A 181 20.64 -13.98 -3.85
N LEU A 182 19.79 -14.92 -4.29
CA LEU A 182 19.98 -16.35 -4.23
C LEU A 182 20.41 -16.93 -5.60
N ASP A 183 21.14 -18.03 -5.57
CA ASP A 183 21.32 -18.86 -6.76
C ASP A 183 19.95 -19.36 -7.26
N LYS A 184 19.72 -19.43 -8.58
CA LYS A 184 18.43 -19.78 -9.20
C LYS A 184 17.78 -21.05 -8.63
N LYS A 185 18.59 -22.09 -8.33
CA LYS A 185 18.11 -23.36 -7.74
C LYS A 185 17.45 -23.19 -6.36
N ASN A 186 17.80 -22.16 -5.64
CA ASN A 186 17.36 -21.86 -4.27
C ASN A 186 16.15 -20.92 -4.20
N ARG A 187 15.73 -20.32 -5.31
CA ARG A 187 14.57 -19.42 -5.40
C ARG A 187 13.25 -20.17 -5.24
N ASN A 188 12.31 -19.56 -4.58
CA ASN A 188 10.93 -20.08 -4.49
C ASN A 188 10.18 -19.94 -5.82
N TYR A 189 10.43 -18.85 -6.52
CA TYR A 189 9.69 -18.44 -7.70
C TYR A 189 10.64 -18.05 -8.83
N THR A 190 10.20 -18.27 -10.06
CA THR A 190 10.95 -17.92 -11.27
C THR A 190 10.64 -16.47 -11.71
N ASP A 191 11.44 -15.94 -12.63
CA ASP A 191 11.20 -14.62 -13.20
C ASP A 191 9.84 -14.59 -13.93
N GLU A 192 9.45 -15.68 -14.63
CA GLU A 192 8.15 -15.82 -15.30
C GLU A 192 6.97 -15.84 -14.32
N TYR A 193 7.17 -16.31 -13.09
CA TYR A 193 6.16 -16.24 -12.05
C TYR A 193 5.85 -14.77 -11.70
N TRP A 194 6.90 -13.96 -11.51
CA TRP A 194 6.75 -12.55 -11.20
C TRP A 194 6.15 -11.75 -12.35
N ASP A 195 6.52 -12.08 -13.59
CA ASP A 195 5.99 -11.44 -14.79
C ASP A 195 4.49 -11.64 -14.98
N LYS A 196 3.97 -12.81 -14.58
CA LYS A 196 2.53 -13.15 -14.64
C LYS A 196 1.70 -12.55 -13.51
N LYS A 197 2.32 -11.96 -12.48
CA LYS A 197 1.60 -11.38 -11.36
C LYS A 197 1.03 -10.01 -11.71
N THR A 198 -0.19 -9.77 -11.23
CA THR A 198 -0.79 -8.44 -11.26
C THR A 198 -0.18 -7.64 -10.11
N LEU A 199 0.57 -6.60 -10.46
CA LEU A 199 1.16 -5.70 -9.48
C LEU A 199 0.15 -4.61 -9.09
N SER A 200 0.29 -4.10 -7.88
CA SER A 200 -0.31 -2.85 -7.45
C SER A 200 0.23 -1.67 -8.25
N PRO A 201 -0.42 -0.52 -8.25
CA PRO A 201 0.07 0.64 -8.96
C PRO A 201 1.48 1.06 -8.53
N SER A 202 2.18 1.69 -9.45
CA SER A 202 3.23 2.65 -9.15
C SER A 202 2.60 4.02 -8.90
N SER A 203 3.42 5.02 -8.66
CA SER A 203 2.96 6.39 -8.46
C SER A 203 3.92 7.38 -9.11
N LEU A 204 3.37 8.45 -9.67
CA LEU A 204 4.12 9.69 -9.89
C LEU A 204 3.79 10.62 -8.72
N ILE A 205 4.81 11.04 -8.00
CA ILE A 205 4.70 11.87 -6.81
C ILE A 205 5.48 13.16 -7.03
N PHE A 206 4.92 14.28 -6.56
CA PHE A 206 5.62 15.55 -6.44
C PHE A 206 5.62 15.99 -4.98
N TYR A 207 6.80 16.20 -4.43
CA TYR A 207 7.01 16.84 -3.15
C TYR A 207 7.24 18.33 -3.38
N LEU A 208 6.40 19.17 -2.75
CA LEU A 208 6.35 20.60 -2.99
C LEU A 208 6.46 21.37 -1.67
N GLY A 209 7.37 22.35 -1.63
CA GLY A 209 7.38 23.42 -0.64
C GLY A 209 6.70 24.64 -1.22
N ILE A 210 5.66 25.15 -0.55
CA ILE A 210 4.87 26.29 -1.03
C ILE A 210 5.02 27.43 -0.07
N ASN A 211 5.44 28.62 -0.52
CA ASN A 211 5.71 29.80 0.31
C ASN A 211 4.45 30.63 0.60
N LYS A 212 3.29 30.00 0.68
CA LYS A 212 2.04 30.59 1.11
C LYS A 212 1.13 29.55 1.77
N LYS A 213 0.12 30.01 2.54
CA LYS A 213 -0.98 29.14 2.99
C LYS A 213 -2.03 29.02 1.89
N ILE A 214 -2.49 27.78 1.63
CA ILE A 214 -3.53 27.47 0.66
C ILE A 214 -4.85 27.26 1.41
N LYS A 215 -5.85 28.09 1.18
CA LYS A 215 -7.08 28.09 1.99
C LYS A 215 -7.98 26.88 1.76
N ASN A 216 -8.10 26.45 0.51
CA ASN A 216 -9.09 25.44 0.08
C ASN A 216 -8.48 24.03 -0.03
N LEU A 217 -7.54 23.69 0.86
CA LEU A 217 -7.00 22.35 1.05
C LEU A 217 -7.06 21.97 2.52
N ASP A 218 -7.41 20.71 2.77
CA ASP A 218 -7.27 20.02 4.04
C ASP A 218 -5.98 19.21 4.09
N HIS A 219 -5.72 18.51 5.19
CA HIS A 219 -4.59 17.60 5.32
C HIS A 219 -4.62 16.53 4.20
N HIS A 220 -5.79 15.94 3.95
CA HIS A 220 -6.00 14.92 2.91
C HIS A 220 -7.06 15.38 1.92
N ASN A 221 -6.71 15.41 0.63
CA ASN A 221 -7.60 15.84 -0.44
C ASN A 221 -7.59 14.83 -1.58
N LEU A 222 -8.77 14.40 -2.00
CA LEU A 222 -8.95 13.46 -3.11
C LEU A 222 -9.68 14.18 -4.24
N PHE A 223 -9.08 14.19 -5.43
CA PHE A 223 -9.62 14.83 -6.60
C PHE A 223 -10.17 13.78 -7.55
N PHE A 224 -11.50 13.58 -7.50
CA PHE A 224 -12.28 12.63 -8.29
C PHE A 224 -13.21 13.35 -9.28
N ASP A 225 -12.73 14.37 -9.93
CA ASP A 225 -13.43 15.14 -10.95
C ASP A 225 -13.50 14.40 -12.31
N GLU A 226 -12.80 13.26 -12.43
CA GLU A 226 -12.76 12.39 -13.59
C GLU A 226 -13.18 10.95 -13.24
N SER A 227 -13.28 10.06 -14.23
CA SER A 227 -13.75 8.69 -14.05
C SER A 227 -12.71 7.79 -13.37
N LEU A 228 -13.07 7.22 -12.21
CA LEU A 228 -12.30 6.20 -11.51
C LEU A 228 -12.12 4.92 -12.35
N ASP A 229 -13.19 4.46 -13.01
CA ASP A 229 -13.17 3.26 -13.84
C ASP A 229 -12.17 3.40 -14.99
N LYS A 230 -12.19 4.56 -15.69
CA LYS A 230 -11.28 4.82 -16.80
C LYS A 230 -9.83 4.84 -16.34
N HIS A 231 -9.52 5.54 -15.26
CA HIS A 231 -8.15 5.58 -14.70
C HIS A 231 -7.70 4.20 -14.25
N SER A 232 -8.57 3.43 -13.59
CA SER A 232 -8.30 2.04 -13.19
C SER A 232 -8.02 1.13 -14.40
N ASP A 233 -8.77 1.29 -15.49
CA ASP A 233 -8.53 0.53 -16.72
C ASP A 233 -7.17 0.87 -17.37
N GLU A 234 -6.74 2.13 -17.30
CA GLU A 234 -5.43 2.58 -17.78
C GLU A 234 -4.25 2.07 -16.91
N ILE A 235 -4.52 1.66 -15.68
CA ILE A 235 -3.53 1.00 -14.81
C ILE A 235 -3.50 -0.52 -15.04
N TYR A 236 -4.66 -1.19 -15.08
CA TYR A 236 -4.75 -2.65 -14.94
C TYR A 236 -5.08 -3.40 -16.23
N LYS A 237 -5.90 -2.83 -17.12
CA LYS A 237 -6.34 -3.52 -18.35
C LYS A 237 -5.49 -3.15 -19.55
N THR A 238 -5.21 -1.86 -19.70
CA THR A 238 -4.44 -1.32 -20.82
C THR A 238 -3.39 -0.36 -20.26
N PRO A 239 -2.30 -0.90 -19.67
CA PRO A 239 -1.28 -0.09 -19.02
C PRO A 239 -0.76 1.03 -19.91
N ARG A 240 -1.00 2.27 -19.47
CA ARG A 240 -0.54 3.50 -20.13
C ARG A 240 -0.57 4.66 -19.15
N TRP A 241 0.10 5.73 -19.50
CA TRP A 241 -0.01 6.98 -18.76
C TRP A 241 -1.45 7.50 -18.78
N PRO A 242 -2.04 7.89 -17.62
CA PRO A 242 -3.46 8.22 -17.51
C PRO A 242 -3.82 9.43 -18.38
N SER A 243 -4.85 9.28 -19.22
CA SER A 243 -5.33 10.37 -20.09
C SER A 243 -6.02 11.50 -19.31
N LYS A 244 -6.69 11.13 -18.20
CA LYS A 244 -7.39 12.03 -17.28
C LYS A 244 -7.16 11.52 -15.85
N PRO A 245 -6.00 11.85 -15.25
CA PRO A 245 -5.61 11.25 -13.98
C PRO A 245 -6.49 11.72 -12.83
N LEU A 246 -6.86 10.80 -11.95
CA LEU A 246 -7.25 11.11 -10.58
C LEU A 246 -5.97 11.30 -9.77
N PHE A 247 -6.02 12.13 -8.75
CA PHE A 247 -4.86 12.40 -7.91
C PHE A 247 -5.26 12.70 -6.47
N TYR A 248 -4.30 12.51 -5.60
CA TYR A 248 -4.39 12.78 -4.17
C TYR A 248 -3.40 13.87 -3.78
N VAL A 249 -3.82 14.78 -2.91
CA VAL A 249 -2.95 15.79 -2.33
C VAL A 249 -2.94 15.66 -0.82
N CYS A 250 -1.75 15.55 -0.26
CA CYS A 250 -1.53 15.59 1.18
C CYS A 250 -0.83 16.90 1.55
N CYS A 251 -1.38 17.62 2.52
CA CYS A 251 -0.84 18.85 3.03
C CYS A 251 -0.69 18.77 4.56
N PRO A 252 0.34 18.06 5.08
CA PRO A 252 0.49 17.80 6.51
C PRO A 252 0.57 19.08 7.36
N SER A 253 1.11 20.15 6.81
CA SER A 253 1.19 21.47 7.45
C SER A 253 -0.16 22.13 7.78
N LYS A 254 -1.28 21.51 7.39
CA LYS A 254 -2.62 21.90 7.82
C LYS A 254 -2.93 21.53 9.27
N THR A 255 -2.28 20.50 9.80
CA THR A 255 -2.51 19.95 11.14
C THR A 255 -1.25 19.79 11.96
N ASP A 256 -0.08 20.08 11.37
CA ASP A 256 1.22 19.94 12.01
C ASP A 256 2.14 21.11 11.59
N ASP A 257 2.31 22.06 12.48
CA ASP A 257 3.16 23.22 12.22
C ASP A 257 4.66 22.91 12.18
N SER A 258 5.06 21.72 12.65
CA SER A 258 6.48 21.33 12.72
C SER A 258 7.07 20.89 11.37
N VAL A 259 6.23 20.67 10.35
CA VAL A 259 6.66 20.09 9.06
C VAL A 259 6.76 21.10 7.91
N ALA A 260 6.57 22.38 8.18
CA ALA A 260 6.80 23.47 7.24
C ALA A 260 7.24 24.75 7.99
N PRO A 261 8.00 25.65 7.35
CA PRO A 261 8.25 26.99 7.91
C PRO A 261 6.97 27.77 8.13
N TYR A 262 7.00 28.74 9.06
CA TYR A 262 5.85 29.62 9.29
C TYR A 262 5.38 30.30 7.99
N GLY A 263 4.07 30.28 7.76
CA GLY A 263 3.47 30.83 6.54
C GLY A 263 3.57 29.97 5.29
N HIS A 264 4.28 28.84 5.35
CA HIS A 264 4.47 27.91 4.23
C HIS A 264 3.56 26.67 4.35
N GLU A 265 3.47 25.91 3.24
CA GLU A 265 2.84 24.57 3.22
C GLU A 265 3.87 23.52 2.74
N ASN A 266 3.77 22.35 3.36
CA ASN A 266 4.40 21.11 2.90
C ASN A 266 3.31 20.30 2.18
N MET A 267 3.47 20.08 0.91
CA MET A 267 2.46 19.41 0.08
C MET A 267 3.08 18.29 -0.73
N PHE A 268 2.42 17.14 -0.80
CA PHE A 268 2.75 16.17 -1.84
C PHE A 268 1.53 15.82 -2.68
N VAL A 269 1.77 15.68 -3.99
CA VAL A 269 0.75 15.34 -4.98
C VAL A 269 1.07 13.96 -5.52
N LEU A 270 0.11 13.02 -5.45
CA LEU A 270 0.29 11.64 -5.88
C LEU A 270 -0.72 11.30 -6.96
N MET A 271 -0.21 10.79 -8.08
CA MET A 271 -0.98 10.23 -9.18
C MET A 271 -0.66 8.74 -9.32
N PRO A 272 -1.64 7.82 -9.14
CA PRO A 272 -1.43 6.40 -9.41
C PRO A 272 -1.19 6.14 -10.90
N ILE A 273 -0.23 5.27 -11.21
CA ILE A 273 0.14 4.89 -12.58
C ILE A 273 0.41 3.39 -12.68
N ALA A 274 0.38 2.83 -13.88
CA ALA A 274 0.79 1.45 -14.09
C ALA A 274 2.28 1.25 -13.77
N PRO A 275 2.69 0.15 -13.11
CA PRO A 275 4.10 -0.19 -12.94
C PRO A 275 4.74 -0.60 -14.29
N GLY A 276 6.06 -0.45 -14.40
CA GLY A 276 6.81 -0.85 -15.59
C GLY A 276 6.70 0.09 -16.79
N MET A 277 6.02 1.23 -16.63
CA MET A 277 5.96 2.26 -17.66
C MET A 277 7.34 2.90 -17.90
N GLU A 278 7.53 3.47 -19.08
CA GLU A 278 8.66 4.35 -19.33
C GLU A 278 8.56 5.61 -18.48
N ASP A 279 9.63 5.95 -17.80
CA ASP A 279 9.72 7.06 -16.86
C ASP A 279 10.86 7.97 -17.26
N ASN A 280 10.54 9.20 -17.65
CA ASN A 280 11.49 10.23 -18.03
C ASN A 280 11.02 11.62 -17.58
N GLU A 281 11.95 12.58 -17.52
CA GLU A 281 11.69 13.94 -17.01
C GLU A 281 10.62 14.69 -17.83
N THR A 282 10.59 14.52 -19.14
CA THR A 282 9.60 15.17 -20.02
C THR A 282 8.18 14.74 -19.63
N THR A 283 7.96 13.43 -19.40
CA THR A 283 6.68 12.89 -18.97
C THR A 283 6.31 13.38 -17.56
N ARG A 284 7.26 13.37 -16.63
CA ARG A 284 7.05 13.89 -15.26
C ARG A 284 6.61 15.35 -15.29
N GLU A 285 7.31 16.20 -16.05
CA GLU A 285 7.00 17.63 -16.17
C GLU A 285 5.65 17.87 -16.86
N HIS A 286 5.31 17.09 -17.88
CA HIS A 286 3.98 17.14 -18.50
C HIS A 286 2.88 16.93 -17.48
N TYR A 287 2.96 15.84 -16.68
CA TYR A 287 1.96 15.55 -15.66
C TYR A 287 1.99 16.52 -14.50
N PHE A 288 3.14 17.05 -14.12
CA PHE A 288 3.22 18.15 -13.15
C PHE A 288 2.31 19.31 -13.59
N ASN A 289 2.49 19.79 -14.82
CA ASN A 289 1.71 20.90 -15.35
C ASN A 289 0.20 20.58 -15.45
N VAL A 290 -0.15 19.36 -15.85
CA VAL A 290 -1.56 18.91 -15.89
C VAL A 290 -2.18 18.92 -14.50
N LEU A 291 -1.48 18.35 -13.50
CA LEU A 291 -1.99 18.25 -12.14
C LEU A 291 -2.08 19.62 -11.46
N MET A 292 -1.05 20.45 -11.61
CA MET A 292 -1.05 21.81 -11.03
C MET A 292 -2.16 22.69 -11.60
N LYS A 293 -2.34 22.70 -12.92
CA LYS A 293 -3.43 23.43 -13.56
C LYS A 293 -4.81 23.01 -13.05
N ARG A 294 -5.02 21.70 -12.85
CA ARG A 294 -6.28 21.18 -12.31
C ARG A 294 -6.43 21.51 -10.83
N LEU A 295 -5.37 21.36 -10.04
CA LEU A 295 -5.38 21.68 -8.63
C LEU A 295 -5.72 23.17 -8.40
N GLU A 296 -5.10 24.07 -9.13
CA GLU A 296 -5.40 25.50 -9.08
C GLU A 296 -6.84 25.82 -9.47
N HIS A 297 -7.36 25.17 -10.52
CA HIS A 297 -8.76 25.33 -10.96
C HIS A 297 -9.74 24.83 -9.88
N LEU A 298 -9.48 23.65 -9.31
CA LEU A 298 -10.39 23.00 -8.33
C LEU A 298 -10.36 23.69 -6.96
N THR A 299 -9.21 24.25 -6.57
CA THR A 299 -9.06 24.99 -5.32
C THR A 299 -9.41 26.48 -5.43
N GLY A 300 -9.38 27.03 -6.65
CA GLY A 300 -9.50 28.47 -6.87
C GLY A 300 -8.28 29.27 -6.40
N GLU A 301 -7.15 28.59 -6.16
CA GLU A 301 -5.92 29.19 -5.60
C GLU A 301 -4.80 29.14 -6.63
N ARG A 302 -4.02 30.23 -6.74
CA ARG A 302 -2.75 30.20 -7.48
C ARG A 302 -1.70 29.53 -6.59
N ILE A 303 -1.11 28.44 -7.06
CA ILE A 303 -0.15 27.62 -6.30
C ILE A 303 1.19 27.58 -6.99
N ASN A 304 1.20 27.42 -8.31
CA ASN A 304 2.42 27.20 -9.09
C ASN A 304 3.46 28.32 -8.94
N ASP A 305 3.01 29.57 -8.85
CA ASP A 305 3.89 30.75 -8.68
C ASP A 305 4.56 30.82 -7.29
N PHE A 306 4.12 30.01 -6.34
CA PHE A 306 4.57 30.01 -4.95
C PHE A 306 5.37 28.75 -4.58
N ILE A 307 5.79 27.97 -5.56
CA ILE A 307 6.59 26.77 -5.34
C ILE A 307 8.06 27.14 -5.18
N ASP A 308 8.59 26.99 -3.97
CA ASP A 308 10.02 27.19 -3.67
C ASP A 308 10.83 25.91 -3.83
N PHE A 309 10.19 24.76 -3.66
CA PHE A 309 10.83 23.46 -3.74
C PHE A 309 9.94 22.48 -4.53
N LYS A 310 10.55 21.79 -5.48
CA LYS A 310 9.91 20.71 -6.25
C LYS A 310 10.85 19.52 -6.39
N LYS A 311 10.39 18.34 -6.02
CA LYS A 311 11.07 17.08 -6.30
C LYS A 311 10.05 16.07 -6.81
N SER A 312 10.32 15.47 -7.96
CA SER A 312 9.53 14.34 -8.48
C SER A 312 10.05 13.01 -7.95
N TYR A 313 9.17 12.00 -7.88
CA TYR A 313 9.52 10.63 -7.54
C TYR A 313 8.60 9.69 -8.32
N CYS A 314 9.18 8.70 -9.03
CA CYS A 314 8.41 7.86 -9.93
C CYS A 314 9.03 6.45 -10.04
N ILE A 315 8.68 5.71 -11.07
CA ILE A 315 9.05 4.29 -11.31
C ILE A 315 10.56 4.04 -11.15
N ASN A 316 11.40 4.90 -11.74
CA ASN A 316 12.85 4.72 -11.67
C ASN A 316 13.39 4.93 -10.26
N ASP A 317 12.80 5.86 -9.50
CA ASP A 317 13.17 6.10 -8.11
C ASP A 317 12.76 4.93 -7.22
N PHE A 318 11.54 4.36 -7.42
CA PHE A 318 11.12 3.14 -6.71
C PHE A 318 12.05 1.94 -6.99
N LYS A 319 12.55 1.81 -8.23
CA LYS A 319 13.54 0.79 -8.57
C LYS A 319 14.89 1.05 -7.91
N ALA A 320 15.35 2.28 -7.92
CA ALA A 320 16.67 2.65 -7.39
C ALA A 320 16.72 2.55 -5.86
N ASP A 321 15.70 3.09 -5.15
CA ASP A 321 15.72 3.20 -3.69
C ASP A 321 15.25 1.92 -2.98
N TYR A 322 14.29 1.18 -3.60
CA TYR A 322 13.65 0.01 -2.97
C TYR A 322 13.88 -1.30 -3.72
N ASN A 323 14.64 -1.31 -4.81
CA ASN A 323 14.76 -2.47 -5.71
C ASN A 323 13.39 -3.03 -6.13
N SER A 324 12.40 -2.16 -6.23
CA SER A 324 11.00 -2.53 -6.43
C SER A 324 10.78 -3.14 -7.80
N TYR A 325 10.19 -4.34 -7.84
CA TYR A 325 9.93 -5.04 -9.09
C TYR A 325 9.01 -4.23 -10.01
N LYS A 326 9.50 -3.90 -11.22
CA LYS A 326 8.84 -3.00 -12.19
C LYS A 326 8.48 -1.62 -11.63
N GLY A 327 9.11 -1.21 -10.52
CA GLY A 327 8.84 0.08 -9.87
C GLY A 327 7.43 0.19 -9.27
N ASN A 328 6.83 -0.92 -8.82
CA ASN A 328 5.55 -0.88 -8.09
C ASN A 328 5.72 -0.20 -6.73
N ALA A 329 4.69 0.51 -6.25
CA ALA A 329 4.73 1.19 -4.96
C ALA A 329 4.16 0.35 -3.80
N TYR A 330 3.27 -0.62 -4.10
CA TYR A 330 2.47 -1.32 -3.08
C TYR A 330 2.61 -2.85 -3.12
N GLY A 331 3.41 -3.43 -4.00
CA GLY A 331 3.57 -4.88 -4.11
C GLY A 331 2.54 -5.55 -5.03
N LEU A 332 1.98 -6.68 -4.60
CA LEU A 332 0.97 -7.41 -5.38
C LEU A 332 -0.44 -6.86 -5.17
N ALA A 333 -1.22 -6.81 -6.24
CA ALA A 333 -2.64 -6.52 -6.18
C ALA A 333 -3.38 -7.58 -5.34
N ASN A 334 -4.28 -7.14 -4.47
CA ASN A 334 -5.07 -8.01 -3.60
C ASN A 334 -6.31 -8.58 -4.31
N THR A 335 -6.12 -9.13 -5.50
CA THR A 335 -7.17 -9.87 -6.21
C THR A 335 -7.47 -11.21 -5.55
N LEU A 336 -8.62 -11.83 -5.88
CA LEU A 336 -8.96 -13.16 -5.37
C LEU A 336 -7.86 -14.21 -5.60
N SER A 337 -7.19 -14.13 -6.74
CA SER A 337 -6.11 -15.05 -7.12
C SER A 337 -4.75 -14.75 -6.48
N GLN A 338 -4.64 -13.65 -5.73
CA GLN A 338 -3.39 -13.18 -5.13
C GLN A 338 -3.55 -12.74 -3.66
N THR A 339 -4.55 -13.25 -2.95
CA THR A 339 -4.78 -12.94 -1.54
C THR A 339 -4.60 -14.16 -0.64
N ALA A 340 -4.42 -13.96 0.66
CA ALA A 340 -4.21 -14.99 1.68
C ALA A 340 -3.13 -16.01 1.27
N PHE A 341 -3.42 -17.32 1.28
CA PHE A 341 -2.49 -18.40 0.95
C PHE A 341 -2.02 -18.44 -0.51
N LEU A 342 -2.60 -17.60 -1.39
CA LEU A 342 -2.16 -17.44 -2.78
C LEU A 342 -1.06 -16.36 -2.94
N LYS A 343 -0.74 -15.65 -1.87
CA LYS A 343 0.43 -14.76 -1.83
C LYS A 343 1.74 -15.54 -1.79
N PRO A 344 2.88 -14.90 -2.13
CA PRO A 344 4.20 -15.50 -1.93
C PRO A 344 4.40 -15.96 -0.49
N SER A 345 5.02 -17.14 -0.34
CA SER A 345 5.25 -17.77 0.96
C SER A 345 6.17 -16.94 1.84
N LEU A 346 5.85 -16.81 3.12
CA LEU A 346 6.72 -16.19 4.13
C LEU A 346 8.02 -17.00 4.38
N LYS A 347 8.03 -18.29 4.08
CA LYS A 347 9.20 -19.16 4.25
C LYS A 347 9.75 -19.58 2.90
N ASN A 348 11.08 -19.64 2.77
CA ASN A 348 11.67 -20.27 1.61
C ASN A 348 11.37 -21.78 1.65
N LYS A 349 10.93 -22.34 0.51
CA LYS A 349 10.48 -23.74 0.38
C LYS A 349 11.64 -24.73 0.34
N LYS A 350 12.86 -24.25 0.08
CA LYS A 350 14.08 -25.06 -0.11
C LYS A 350 15.14 -24.80 0.94
N ILE A 351 15.03 -23.67 1.67
CA ILE A 351 15.98 -23.21 2.67
C ILE A 351 15.27 -23.06 4.01
N ASN A 352 15.71 -23.79 5.02
CA ASN A 352 14.96 -23.96 6.26
C ASN A 352 14.96 -22.72 7.16
N ASN A 353 15.98 -21.87 7.09
CA ASN A 353 16.23 -20.71 7.95
C ASN A 353 16.16 -19.37 7.17
N LEU A 354 15.47 -19.34 6.03
CA LEU A 354 15.24 -18.14 5.21
C LEU A 354 13.75 -17.79 5.15
N PHE A 355 13.44 -16.56 5.53
CA PHE A 355 12.08 -16.03 5.58
C PHE A 355 11.98 -14.70 4.82
N TYR A 356 10.75 -14.31 4.50
CA TYR A 356 10.43 -13.06 3.80
C TYR A 356 9.32 -12.33 4.54
N CYS A 357 9.34 -11.01 4.53
CA CYS A 357 8.26 -10.16 5.01
C CYS A 357 8.09 -8.94 4.11
N GLY A 358 7.09 -8.11 4.42
CA GLY A 358 6.81 -6.90 3.65
C GLY A 358 5.61 -7.02 2.72
N GLN A 359 5.44 -6.02 1.88
CA GLN A 359 4.22 -5.79 1.09
C GLN A 359 3.84 -6.90 0.08
N LEU A 360 4.81 -7.70 -0.37
CA LEU A 360 4.58 -8.80 -1.33
C LEU A 360 4.14 -10.11 -0.64
N THR A 361 4.18 -10.17 0.69
CA THR A 361 3.76 -11.31 1.50
C THR A 361 2.41 -11.05 2.17
N VAL A 362 1.98 -11.95 3.05
CA VAL A 362 0.80 -11.75 3.89
C VAL A 362 1.12 -10.82 5.07
N PRO A 363 0.18 -9.99 5.50
CA PRO A 363 -1.19 -9.84 4.98
C PRO A 363 -1.29 -8.98 3.70
N GLY A 364 -0.28 -8.19 3.34
CA GLY A 364 -0.25 -7.41 2.12
C GLY A 364 0.32 -6.00 2.28
N PRO A 365 -0.02 -5.06 1.37
CA PRO A 365 0.51 -3.70 1.36
C PRO A 365 -0.06 -2.82 2.46
N GLY A 366 0.70 -1.79 2.81
CA GLY A 366 0.35 -0.77 3.80
C GLY A 366 1.22 -0.83 5.05
N VAL A 367 1.29 0.26 5.82
CA VAL A 367 2.15 0.36 7.01
C VAL A 367 1.79 -0.69 8.08
N PRO A 368 0.52 -0.81 8.55
CA PRO A 368 0.17 -1.84 9.51
C PRO A 368 0.39 -3.27 8.99
N PRO A 369 -0.03 -3.62 7.76
CA PRO A 369 0.24 -4.94 7.19
C PRO A 369 1.74 -5.27 7.09
N ALA A 370 2.59 -4.31 6.73
CA ALA A 370 4.04 -4.52 6.66
C ALA A 370 4.64 -4.85 8.03
N ILE A 371 4.24 -4.13 9.09
CA ILE A 371 4.67 -4.42 10.48
C ILE A 371 4.19 -5.81 10.90
N ILE A 372 2.92 -6.14 10.65
CA ILE A 372 2.34 -7.45 10.97
C ILE A 372 3.09 -8.57 10.24
N SER A 373 3.44 -8.36 8.96
CA SER A 373 4.20 -9.38 8.21
C SER A 373 5.56 -9.69 8.83
N GLY A 374 6.24 -8.66 9.34
CA GLY A 374 7.49 -8.82 10.08
C GLY A 374 7.31 -9.61 11.38
N GLN A 375 6.24 -9.32 12.13
CA GLN A 375 5.90 -10.06 13.35
C GLN A 375 5.59 -11.53 13.06
N VAL A 376 4.81 -11.81 12.00
CA VAL A 376 4.48 -13.19 11.61
C VAL A 376 5.73 -13.94 11.15
N ALA A 377 6.58 -13.31 10.32
CA ALA A 377 7.82 -13.91 9.86
C ALA A 377 8.77 -14.24 11.02
N ALA A 378 8.92 -13.33 11.97
CA ALA A 378 9.73 -13.55 13.18
C ALA A 378 9.19 -14.71 14.04
N HIS A 379 7.86 -14.77 14.20
CA HIS A 379 7.22 -15.86 14.94
C HIS A 379 7.45 -17.23 14.27
N GLU A 380 7.30 -17.32 12.95
CA GLU A 380 7.55 -18.54 12.19
C GLU A 380 9.02 -18.93 12.21
N LEU A 381 9.94 -17.96 12.17
CA LEU A 381 11.36 -18.21 12.30
C LEU A 381 11.70 -18.81 13.67
N LEU A 382 11.19 -18.25 14.77
CA LEU A 382 11.44 -18.74 16.12
C LEU A 382 10.95 -20.17 16.33
N LYS A 383 9.94 -20.64 15.61
CA LYS A 383 9.52 -22.06 15.65
C LYS A 383 10.57 -23.02 15.09
N THR A 384 11.48 -22.54 14.25
CA THR A 384 12.52 -23.38 13.65
C THR A 384 13.69 -23.67 14.58
N PHE A 385 13.79 -22.94 15.70
CA PHE A 385 14.82 -23.11 16.73
C PHE A 385 14.31 -23.86 17.97
N LYS A 386 13.05 -24.25 17.99
CA LYS A 386 12.45 -25.11 19.00
C LYS A 386 12.46 -26.57 18.55
#